data_03f061dac39257fe898c3e9a4eaff705
#
_entry.id   03f061dac39257fe898c3e9a4eaff705
#
_cell.length_a   1.000
_cell.length_b   1.000
_cell.length_c   1.000
_cell.angle_alpha   90.00
_cell.angle_beta   90.00
_cell.angle_gamma   90.00
#
_symmetry.space_group_name_H-M   'P 1'
#
loop_
_entity.id
_entity.type
_entity.pdbx_description
1 polymer ?
#
loop_
_entity_poly.entity_id
_entity_poly.type
_entity_poly.pdbx_seq_one_letter_code
_entity_poly.pdbx_strand_id
1 'polypeptide(L)'
;HAQNPDINVTFTPYLNTEYNTIVSTALQGGGGPDIVHLRAYGGMEPLAQAGLLVRLDDKVGALAGFDPGILLGATNRADGGVYGVPFALQTVQVLYNVDMFENLGLSVPTTWTEFLAVGDALKASGVYALANGAKEPWTLETMFGGVAPTFYGCTPFFQEITAGKTNFLDARFTGALQRMLDLRPYMADNYMGVDYTDMQTLFAFGQAGMLVGGSYELGNLKNLNPDLKVGAFAVPGDAAGDQSCISYYV
;
A
#
# COMPACT_ATOMS: atom_id res chain seq x y z
N HIS A 1 1.59 14.76 26.57
CA HIS A 1 1.10 15.39 27.82
C HIS A 1 2.23 15.72 28.81
N ALA A 2 3.21 14.85 29.05
CA ALA A 2 4.27 15.12 30.04
C ALA A 2 5.12 16.36 29.73
N GLN A 3 5.37 16.67 28.45
CA GLN A 3 6.17 17.83 28.01
C GLN A 3 5.30 19.07 27.75
N ASN A 4 3.99 18.90 27.55
CA ASN A 4 3.06 19.98 27.24
C ASN A 4 1.75 19.76 28.02
N PRO A 5 1.75 20.05 29.34
CA PRO A 5 0.62 19.75 30.22
C PRO A 5 -0.65 20.58 29.91
N ASP A 6 -0.48 21.74 29.25
CA ASP A 6 -1.58 22.64 28.88
C ASP A 6 -2.23 22.25 27.53
N ILE A 7 -1.69 21.25 26.81
CA ILE A 7 -2.26 20.76 25.56
C ILE A 7 -3.11 19.52 25.84
N ASN A 8 -4.40 19.61 25.57
CA ASN A 8 -5.32 18.49 25.61
C ASN A 8 -5.60 18.00 24.18
N VAL A 9 -5.33 16.72 23.91
CA VAL A 9 -5.55 16.09 22.59
C VAL A 9 -6.68 15.08 22.69
N THR A 10 -7.73 15.29 21.93
CA THR A 10 -8.83 14.34 21.75
C THR A 10 -8.63 13.61 20.41
N PHE A 11 -8.48 12.29 20.46
CA PHE A 11 -8.37 11.45 19.28
C PHE A 11 -9.73 10.85 18.94
N THR A 12 -10.18 11.03 17.69
CA THR A 12 -11.44 10.47 17.18
C THR A 12 -11.15 9.54 16.01
N PRO A 13 -11.23 8.21 16.21
CA PRO A 13 -11.04 7.23 15.13
C PRO A 13 -12.31 7.10 14.29
N TYR A 14 -12.11 6.81 12.99
CA TYR A 14 -13.17 6.48 12.04
C TYR A 14 -12.82 5.21 11.27
N LEU A 15 -13.81 4.55 10.69
CA LEU A 15 -13.59 3.41 9.82
C LEU A 15 -12.80 3.84 8.56
N ASN A 16 -11.85 3.01 8.15
CA ASN A 16 -10.99 3.31 7.01
C ASN A 16 -11.76 3.64 5.73
N THR A 17 -12.87 2.94 5.48
CA THR A 17 -13.74 3.11 4.31
C THR A 17 -14.49 4.45 4.30
N GLU A 18 -14.71 5.08 5.45
CA GLU A 18 -15.46 6.33 5.60
C GLU A 18 -14.55 7.55 5.77
N TYR A 19 -13.30 7.32 6.17
CA TYR A 19 -12.37 8.34 6.64
C TYR A 19 -12.19 9.51 5.68
N ASN A 20 -11.89 9.23 4.42
CA ASN A 20 -11.61 10.26 3.43
C ASN A 20 -12.82 11.19 3.20
N THR A 21 -14.03 10.63 3.17
CA THR A 21 -15.27 11.40 3.01
C THR A 21 -15.52 12.28 4.23
N ILE A 22 -15.35 11.73 5.43
CA ILE A 22 -15.56 12.47 6.70
C ILE A 22 -14.56 13.62 6.79
N VAL A 23 -13.27 13.37 6.57
CA VAL A 23 -12.23 14.42 6.64
C VAL A 23 -12.48 15.51 5.61
N SER A 24 -12.73 15.15 4.35
CA SER A 24 -12.97 16.12 3.28
C SER A 24 -14.19 17.00 3.59
N THR A 25 -15.29 16.40 4.05
CA THR A 25 -16.51 17.14 4.40
C THR A 25 -16.29 18.08 5.60
N ALA A 26 -15.61 17.59 6.65
CA ALA A 26 -15.35 18.38 7.84
C ALA A 26 -14.45 19.59 7.53
N LEU A 27 -13.38 19.40 6.77
CA LEU A 27 -12.46 20.48 6.38
C LEU A 27 -13.17 21.52 5.49
N GLN A 28 -13.96 21.07 4.50
CA GLN A 28 -14.73 21.97 3.62
C GLN A 28 -15.80 22.76 4.38
N GLY A 29 -16.40 22.17 5.40
CA GLY A 29 -17.38 22.81 6.25
C GLY A 29 -16.81 23.82 7.25
N GLY A 30 -15.49 23.96 7.36
CA GLY A 30 -14.80 24.87 8.27
C GLY A 30 -14.89 24.47 9.76
N GLY A 31 -15.42 23.29 10.06
CA GLY A 31 -15.53 22.73 11.41
C GLY A 31 -14.69 21.46 11.62
N GLY A 32 -13.61 21.32 10.85
CA GLY A 32 -12.72 20.17 10.89
C GLY A 32 -11.84 20.13 12.16
N PRO A 33 -11.12 19.02 12.37
CA PRO A 33 -10.17 18.90 13.47
C PRO A 33 -8.94 19.80 13.25
N ASP A 34 -8.22 20.14 14.31
CA ASP A 34 -6.97 20.91 14.25
C ASP A 34 -5.84 20.11 13.56
N ILE A 35 -5.85 18.78 13.70
CA ILE A 35 -4.88 17.88 13.12
C ILE A 35 -5.62 16.70 12.48
N VAL A 36 -5.27 16.35 11.26
CA VAL A 36 -5.82 15.19 10.55
C VAL A 36 -4.72 14.20 10.17
N HIS A 37 -5.07 12.92 10.14
CA HIS A 37 -4.23 11.91 9.49
C HIS A 37 -4.41 12.02 7.97
N LEU A 38 -3.40 12.53 7.28
CA LEU A 38 -3.44 12.66 5.83
C LEU A 38 -3.06 11.35 5.14
N ARG A 39 -3.69 11.09 3.99
CA ARG A 39 -3.21 10.12 3.02
C ARG A 39 -2.13 10.81 2.19
N ALA A 40 -0.97 10.16 2.04
CA ALA A 40 0.14 10.69 1.27
C ALA A 40 -0.22 10.96 -0.21
N TYR A 41 0.59 11.76 -0.87
CA TYR A 41 0.51 12.03 -2.30
C TYR A 41 -0.88 12.53 -2.74
N GLY A 42 -1.53 11.80 -3.66
CA GLY A 42 -2.84 12.17 -4.22
C GLY A 42 -3.99 12.26 -3.22
N GLY A 43 -3.84 11.74 -2.01
CA GLY A 43 -4.82 11.93 -0.95
C GLY A 43 -4.70 13.30 -0.26
N MET A 44 -3.49 13.83 -0.16
CA MET A 44 -3.20 15.13 0.48
C MET A 44 -3.33 16.31 -0.51
N GLU A 45 -2.83 16.14 -1.74
CA GLU A 45 -2.70 17.23 -2.70
C GLU A 45 -3.99 18.00 -2.98
N PRO A 46 -5.17 17.38 -3.18
CA PRO A 46 -6.41 18.12 -3.41
C PRO A 46 -6.81 19.00 -2.22
N LEU A 47 -6.54 18.56 -1.00
CA LEU A 47 -6.83 19.33 0.21
C LEU A 47 -5.88 20.52 0.34
N ALA A 48 -4.60 20.35 0.02
CA ALA A 48 -3.61 21.44 -0.02
C ALA A 48 -3.96 22.47 -1.10
N GLN A 49 -4.30 22.03 -2.31
CA GLN A 49 -4.68 22.90 -3.42
C GLN A 49 -5.98 23.67 -3.16
N ALA A 50 -6.91 23.10 -2.39
CA ALA A 50 -8.12 23.77 -1.95
C ALA A 50 -7.89 24.74 -0.79
N GLY A 51 -6.66 24.90 -0.28
CA GLY A 51 -6.32 25.77 0.84
C GLY A 51 -6.84 25.29 2.21
N LEU A 52 -7.17 24.00 2.32
CA LEU A 52 -7.72 23.39 3.54
C LEU A 52 -6.63 22.91 4.51
N LEU A 53 -5.37 22.91 4.08
CA LEU A 53 -4.21 22.52 4.88
C LEU A 53 -3.24 23.70 5.04
N VAL A 54 -2.56 23.72 6.17
CA VAL A 54 -1.52 24.71 6.44
C VAL A 54 -0.20 24.25 5.86
N ARG A 55 0.50 25.10 5.12
CA ARG A 55 1.87 24.87 4.68
C ARG A 55 2.83 24.89 5.87
N LEU A 56 3.73 23.93 5.99
CA LEU A 56 4.53 23.66 7.19
C LEU A 56 6.04 23.93 7.05
N ASP A 57 6.54 24.19 5.85
CA ASP A 57 8.00 24.29 5.55
C ASP A 57 8.76 25.17 6.54
N ASP A 58 8.22 26.34 6.84
CA ASP A 58 8.81 27.39 7.70
C ASP A 58 8.22 27.39 9.12
N LYS A 59 7.29 26.48 9.42
CA LYS A 59 6.59 26.41 10.71
C LYS A 59 7.07 25.25 11.59
N VAL A 60 7.57 24.18 10.97
CA VAL A 60 7.97 22.95 11.65
C VAL A 60 9.42 22.62 11.33
N GLY A 61 10.34 23.11 12.16
CA GLY A 61 11.79 22.95 11.97
C GLY A 61 12.24 21.48 11.95
N ALA A 62 11.49 20.57 12.57
CA ALA A 62 11.77 19.14 12.56
C ALA A 62 11.70 18.51 11.15
N LEU A 63 11.05 19.15 10.18
CA LEU A 63 10.97 18.66 8.80
C LEU A 63 12.35 18.53 8.14
N ALA A 64 13.31 19.38 8.52
CA ALA A 64 14.68 19.32 8.02
C ALA A 64 15.44 18.03 8.40
N GLY A 65 14.93 17.26 9.36
CA GLY A 65 15.50 15.97 9.78
C GLY A 65 14.99 14.76 9.01
N PHE A 66 14.00 14.93 8.14
CA PHE A 66 13.46 13.83 7.34
C PHE A 66 14.25 13.65 6.04
N ASP A 67 14.37 12.40 5.59
CA ASP A 67 14.87 12.11 4.25
C ASP A 67 13.95 12.78 3.20
N PRO A 68 14.52 13.46 2.16
CA PRO A 68 13.72 14.11 1.13
C PRO A 68 12.73 13.18 0.42
N GLY A 69 13.08 11.89 0.23
CA GLY A 69 12.20 10.90 -0.36
C GLY A 69 10.95 10.63 0.49
N ILE A 70 11.09 10.66 1.82
CA ILE A 70 9.97 10.52 2.75
C ILE A 70 9.05 11.75 2.69
N LEU A 71 9.62 12.95 2.62
CA LEU A 71 8.86 14.19 2.52
C LEU A 71 8.03 14.30 1.25
N LEU A 72 8.38 13.58 0.18
CA LEU A 72 7.59 13.58 -1.07
C LEU A 72 6.13 13.18 -0.83
N GLY A 73 5.86 12.28 0.10
CA GLY A 73 4.49 11.89 0.46
C GLY A 73 3.64 13.02 1.05
N ALA A 74 4.30 14.00 1.67
CA ALA A 74 3.69 15.18 2.29
C ALA A 74 3.86 16.46 1.47
N THR A 75 4.48 16.38 0.28
CA THR A 75 4.78 17.54 -0.58
C THR A 75 3.72 17.68 -1.68
N ASN A 76 3.11 18.85 -1.78
CA ASN A 76 2.22 19.18 -2.88
C ASN A 76 3.04 19.50 -4.15
N ARG A 77 2.89 18.70 -5.20
CA ARG A 77 3.63 18.86 -6.46
C ARG A 77 3.34 20.16 -7.19
N ALA A 78 2.18 20.78 -6.95
CA ALA A 78 1.79 22.01 -7.63
C ALA A 78 2.59 23.25 -7.19
N ASP A 79 2.99 23.30 -5.90
CA ASP A 79 3.66 24.46 -5.31
C ASP A 79 4.97 24.11 -4.55
N GLY A 80 5.31 22.83 -4.48
CA GLY A 80 6.48 22.31 -3.76
C GLY A 80 6.41 22.43 -2.23
N GLY A 81 5.27 22.85 -1.69
CA GLY A 81 5.09 23.03 -0.24
C GLY A 81 4.84 21.71 0.51
N VAL A 82 5.33 21.62 1.73
CA VAL A 82 5.10 20.49 2.63
C VAL A 82 3.87 20.79 3.50
N TYR A 83 2.90 19.87 3.49
CA TYR A 83 1.60 20.03 4.15
C TYR A 83 1.32 18.96 5.21
N GLY A 84 2.28 18.11 5.52
CA GLY A 84 2.17 17.09 6.54
C GLY A 84 3.50 16.79 7.21
N VAL A 85 3.43 16.20 8.39
CA VAL A 85 4.61 15.68 9.10
C VAL A 85 4.55 14.15 9.00
N PRO A 86 5.51 13.48 8.35
CA PRO A 86 5.58 12.04 8.31
C PRO A 86 5.68 11.45 9.72
N PHE A 87 4.84 10.47 10.05
CA PHE A 87 4.88 9.83 11.37
C PHE A 87 5.07 8.30 11.28
N ALA A 88 4.84 7.71 10.11
CA ALA A 88 5.07 6.29 9.86
C ALA A 88 5.51 6.07 8.42
N LEU A 89 6.36 5.08 8.21
CA LEU A 89 6.73 4.55 6.90
C LEU A 89 6.16 3.14 6.78
N GLN A 90 5.35 2.91 5.77
CA GLN A 90 4.70 1.64 5.50
C GLN A 90 5.12 1.12 4.12
N THR A 91 5.44 -0.16 4.03
CA THR A 91 5.85 -0.81 2.78
C THR A 91 4.74 -1.68 2.23
N VAL A 92 4.62 -1.78 0.90
CA VAL A 92 3.69 -2.71 0.22
C VAL A 92 4.50 -3.79 -0.47
N GLN A 93 4.16 -5.04 -0.16
CA GLN A 93 4.87 -6.22 -0.64
C GLN A 93 3.96 -7.46 -0.56
N VAL A 94 4.48 -8.63 -0.86
CA VAL A 94 3.75 -9.87 -0.67
C VAL A 94 3.95 -10.34 0.77
N LEU A 95 2.85 -10.44 1.51
CA LEU A 95 2.80 -11.15 2.78
C LEU A 95 2.46 -12.62 2.49
N TYR A 96 3.08 -13.56 3.21
CA TYR A 96 2.80 -14.99 3.04
C TYR A 96 2.67 -15.70 4.39
N ASN A 97 1.89 -16.76 4.41
CA ASN A 97 1.70 -17.62 5.56
C ASN A 97 2.91 -18.58 5.66
N VAL A 98 3.79 -18.38 6.64
CA VAL A 98 5.03 -19.13 6.80
C VAL A 98 4.75 -20.62 7.02
N ASP A 99 3.84 -20.96 7.92
CA ASP A 99 3.53 -22.36 8.23
C ASP A 99 2.94 -23.09 7.00
N MET A 100 2.15 -22.40 6.19
CA MET A 100 1.61 -22.97 4.94
C MET A 100 2.72 -23.25 3.92
N PHE A 101 3.65 -22.31 3.75
CA PHE A 101 4.80 -22.50 2.86
C PHE A 101 5.67 -23.67 3.32
N GLU A 102 5.99 -23.76 4.62
CA GLU A 102 6.75 -24.86 5.19
C GLU A 102 6.04 -26.20 5.00
N ASN A 103 4.74 -26.30 5.30
CA ASN A 103 3.95 -27.52 5.18
C ASN A 103 3.85 -28.03 3.73
N LEU A 104 3.87 -27.13 2.75
CA LEU A 104 3.83 -27.46 1.32
C LEU A 104 5.22 -27.58 0.68
N GLY A 105 6.30 -27.37 1.45
CA GLY A 105 7.67 -27.38 0.95
C GLY A 105 7.97 -26.24 -0.04
N LEU A 106 7.25 -25.10 0.06
CA LEU A 106 7.44 -23.95 -0.80
C LEU A 106 8.56 -23.04 -0.28
N SER A 107 9.30 -22.45 -1.22
CA SER A 107 10.30 -21.43 -0.93
C SER A 107 9.81 -20.07 -1.40
N VAL A 108 10.37 -19.00 -0.83
CA VAL A 108 10.14 -17.64 -1.34
C VAL A 108 10.64 -17.56 -2.78
N PRO A 109 9.78 -17.14 -3.74
CA PRO A 109 10.13 -17.11 -5.15
C PRO A 109 11.16 -16.02 -5.46
N THR A 110 12.09 -16.31 -6.37
CA THR A 110 13.14 -15.39 -6.84
C THR A 110 12.91 -14.91 -8.27
N THR A 111 11.94 -15.48 -8.97
CA THR A 111 11.51 -15.09 -10.31
C THR A 111 9.99 -15.03 -10.39
N TRP A 112 9.47 -14.28 -11.37
CA TRP A 112 8.02 -14.22 -11.63
C TRP A 112 7.44 -15.61 -11.95
N THR A 113 8.16 -16.42 -12.71
CA THR A 113 7.74 -17.79 -13.02
C THR A 113 7.60 -18.64 -11.75
N GLU A 114 8.55 -18.53 -10.82
CA GLU A 114 8.47 -19.21 -9.53
C GLU A 114 7.32 -18.66 -8.68
N PHE A 115 7.05 -17.36 -8.73
CA PHE A 115 5.91 -16.75 -8.04
C PHE A 115 4.57 -17.35 -8.51
N LEU A 116 4.39 -17.50 -9.82
CA LEU A 116 3.21 -18.17 -10.38
C LEU A 116 3.16 -19.65 -10.00
N ALA A 117 4.29 -20.36 -10.01
CA ALA A 117 4.37 -21.77 -9.61
C ALA A 117 3.99 -21.96 -8.11
N VAL A 118 4.38 -21.02 -7.23
CA VAL A 118 3.90 -20.99 -5.83
C VAL A 118 2.37 -20.82 -5.81
N GLY A 119 1.84 -19.92 -6.64
CA GLY A 119 0.40 -19.73 -6.78
C GLY A 119 -0.33 -21.03 -7.20
N ASP A 120 0.22 -21.76 -8.18
CA ASP A 120 -0.33 -23.04 -8.65
C ASP A 120 -0.30 -24.12 -7.54
N ALA A 121 0.79 -24.19 -6.77
CA ALA A 121 0.91 -25.13 -5.66
C ALA A 121 -0.09 -24.84 -4.54
N LEU A 122 -0.30 -23.58 -4.20
CA LEU A 122 -1.31 -23.17 -3.22
C LEU A 122 -2.72 -23.55 -3.69
N LYS A 123 -3.06 -23.28 -4.95
CA LYS A 123 -4.35 -23.69 -5.52
C LYS A 123 -4.53 -25.22 -5.51
N ALA A 124 -3.49 -25.95 -5.86
CA ALA A 124 -3.53 -27.42 -5.84
C ALA A 124 -3.73 -27.99 -4.43
N SER A 125 -3.33 -27.26 -3.39
CA SER A 125 -3.60 -27.62 -1.98
C SER A 125 -5.03 -27.29 -1.51
N GLY A 126 -5.84 -26.64 -2.36
CA GLY A 126 -7.25 -26.34 -2.07
C GLY A 126 -7.49 -24.97 -1.43
N VAL A 127 -6.50 -24.07 -1.43
CA VAL A 127 -6.64 -22.70 -0.94
C VAL A 127 -6.47 -21.68 -2.07
N TYR A 128 -6.91 -20.46 -1.88
CA TYR A 128 -6.55 -19.37 -2.79
C TYR A 128 -5.06 -19.05 -2.68
N ALA A 129 -4.43 -18.74 -3.81
CA ALA A 129 -3.04 -18.29 -3.73
C ALA A 129 -2.97 -16.86 -3.18
N LEU A 130 -3.89 -15.98 -3.58
CA LEU A 130 -3.96 -14.58 -3.18
C LEU A 130 -5.30 -14.27 -2.49
N ALA A 131 -5.22 -13.67 -1.31
CA ALA A 131 -6.39 -13.20 -0.56
C ALA A 131 -6.99 -11.90 -1.13
N ASN A 132 -6.29 -11.23 -2.07
CA ASN A 132 -6.68 -9.93 -2.59
C ASN A 132 -8.10 -9.91 -3.16
N GLY A 133 -8.82 -8.83 -2.85
CA GLY A 133 -10.15 -8.52 -3.37
C GLY A 133 -10.17 -7.22 -4.15
N ALA A 134 -11.31 -6.90 -4.75
CA ALA A 134 -11.47 -5.74 -5.62
C ALA A 134 -12.80 -5.00 -5.38
N LYS A 135 -13.49 -5.23 -4.27
CA LYS A 135 -14.75 -4.54 -3.96
C LYS A 135 -14.50 -3.06 -3.72
N GLU A 136 -13.45 -2.70 -2.98
CA GLU A 136 -12.97 -1.33 -2.87
C GLU A 136 -11.85 -1.09 -3.90
N PRO A 137 -11.94 -0.06 -4.76
CA PRO A 137 -10.94 0.19 -5.81
C PRO A 137 -9.50 0.35 -5.29
N TRP A 138 -9.32 0.92 -4.10
CA TRP A 138 -8.00 1.13 -3.50
C TRP A 138 -7.25 -0.17 -3.16
N THR A 139 -7.94 -1.29 -2.97
CA THR A 139 -7.29 -2.59 -2.71
C THR A 139 -6.55 -3.09 -3.95
N LEU A 140 -7.14 -2.88 -5.15
CA LEU A 140 -6.44 -3.14 -6.42
C LEU A 140 -5.31 -2.14 -6.68
N GLU A 141 -5.48 -0.87 -6.31
CA GLU A 141 -4.42 0.13 -6.39
C GLU A 141 -3.22 -0.28 -5.53
N THR A 142 -3.46 -0.72 -4.30
CA THR A 142 -2.41 -1.25 -3.41
C THR A 142 -1.74 -2.48 -4.01
N MET A 143 -2.51 -3.43 -4.53
CA MET A 143 -1.97 -4.61 -5.18
C MET A 143 -1.13 -4.23 -6.42
N PHE A 144 -1.61 -3.31 -7.24
CA PHE A 144 -0.85 -2.77 -8.37
C PHE A 144 0.46 -2.12 -7.89
N GLY A 145 0.41 -1.31 -6.83
CA GLY A 145 1.59 -0.68 -6.23
C GLY A 145 2.62 -1.67 -5.67
N GLY A 146 2.18 -2.86 -5.25
CA GLY A 146 3.07 -3.92 -4.79
C GLY A 146 3.67 -4.79 -5.89
N VAL A 147 3.01 -4.87 -7.05
CA VAL A 147 3.40 -5.77 -8.16
C VAL A 147 4.04 -5.02 -9.32
N ALA A 148 3.36 -4.02 -9.85
CA ALA A 148 3.69 -3.40 -11.12
C ALA A 148 5.04 -2.64 -11.17
N PRO A 149 5.50 -1.97 -10.09
CA PRO A 149 6.75 -1.21 -10.10
C PRO A 149 7.96 -2.03 -10.54
N THR A 150 8.06 -3.28 -10.12
CA THR A 150 9.13 -4.20 -10.53
C THR A 150 9.20 -4.35 -12.04
N PHE A 151 8.08 -4.35 -12.74
CA PHE A 151 8.01 -4.58 -14.19
C PHE A 151 8.09 -3.32 -15.04
N TYR A 152 7.61 -2.17 -14.54
CA TYR A 152 7.72 -0.94 -15.33
C TYR A 152 9.00 -0.13 -15.05
N GLY A 153 9.85 -0.54 -14.10
CA GLY A 153 11.16 0.10 -13.87
C GLY A 153 11.18 1.08 -12.71
N CYS A 154 10.33 0.88 -11.70
CA CYS A 154 10.39 1.57 -10.41
C CYS A 154 10.31 3.12 -10.48
N THR A 155 11.01 3.82 -9.58
CA THR A 155 11.07 5.28 -9.50
C THR A 155 11.55 5.96 -10.81
N PRO A 156 12.54 5.44 -11.58
CA PRO A 156 12.92 6.04 -12.85
C PRO A 156 11.76 6.19 -13.84
N PHE A 157 10.90 5.19 -13.97
CA PHE A 157 9.72 5.28 -14.85
C PHE A 157 8.75 6.38 -14.39
N PHE A 158 8.51 6.49 -13.08
CA PHE A 158 7.68 7.55 -12.53
C PHE A 158 8.27 8.95 -12.83
N GLN A 159 9.60 9.10 -12.75
CA GLN A 159 10.29 10.33 -13.10
C GLN A 159 10.17 10.66 -14.60
N GLU A 160 10.24 9.65 -15.46
CA GLU A 160 10.02 9.81 -16.92
C GLU A 160 8.59 10.28 -17.23
N ILE A 161 7.57 9.69 -16.58
CA ILE A 161 6.15 10.10 -16.70
C ILE A 161 5.98 11.56 -16.27
N THR A 162 6.47 11.92 -15.09
CA THR A 162 6.31 13.28 -14.55
C THR A 162 7.07 14.33 -15.35
N ALA A 163 8.15 13.95 -16.01
CA ALA A 163 8.92 14.79 -16.94
C ALA A 163 8.33 14.83 -18.36
N GLY A 164 7.22 14.13 -18.64
CA GLY A 164 6.61 14.05 -19.97
C GLY A 164 7.45 13.30 -21.01
N LYS A 165 8.44 12.50 -20.58
CA LYS A 165 9.34 11.73 -21.47
C LYS A 165 8.71 10.44 -21.97
N THR A 166 7.73 9.91 -21.25
CA THR A 166 6.95 8.73 -21.60
C THR A 166 5.50 8.89 -21.14
N ASN A 167 4.67 7.89 -21.36
CA ASN A 167 3.26 7.89 -20.95
C ASN A 167 2.80 6.45 -20.60
N PHE A 168 1.54 6.32 -20.18
CA PHE A 168 0.97 5.03 -19.78
C PHE A 168 0.72 4.03 -20.93
N LEU A 169 1.01 4.40 -22.19
CA LEU A 169 1.03 3.47 -23.32
C LEU A 169 2.41 2.84 -23.55
N ASP A 170 3.41 3.21 -22.76
CA ASP A 170 4.73 2.57 -22.76
C ASP A 170 4.59 1.05 -22.53
N ALA A 171 5.35 0.26 -23.30
CA ALA A 171 5.30 -1.21 -23.22
C ALA A 171 5.63 -1.73 -21.82
N ARG A 172 6.48 -1.05 -21.05
CA ARG A 172 6.78 -1.39 -19.66
C ARG A 172 5.53 -1.30 -18.77
N PHE A 173 4.75 -0.23 -18.92
CA PHE A 173 3.54 -0.03 -18.13
C PHE A 173 2.42 -0.99 -18.55
N THR A 174 2.19 -1.14 -19.85
CA THR A 174 1.18 -2.09 -20.35
C THR A 174 1.54 -3.55 -20.04
N GLY A 175 2.84 -3.88 -20.05
CA GLY A 175 3.35 -5.18 -19.60
C GLY A 175 3.10 -5.41 -18.11
N ALA A 176 3.29 -4.39 -17.27
CA ALA A 176 2.98 -4.48 -15.85
C ALA A 176 1.47 -4.68 -15.59
N LEU A 177 0.59 -4.06 -16.38
CA LEU A 177 -0.86 -4.34 -16.34
C LEU A 177 -1.16 -5.80 -16.72
N GLN A 178 -0.43 -6.37 -17.69
CA GLN A 178 -0.59 -7.78 -18.04
C GLN A 178 -0.23 -8.69 -16.86
N ARG A 179 0.83 -8.37 -16.08
CA ARG A 179 1.17 -9.11 -14.86
C ARG A 179 0.02 -9.11 -13.83
N MET A 180 -0.71 -7.99 -13.71
CA MET A 180 -1.92 -7.96 -12.85
C MET A 180 -3.01 -8.90 -13.36
N LEU A 181 -3.21 -8.98 -14.69
CA LEU A 181 -4.17 -9.92 -15.27
C LEU A 181 -3.75 -11.37 -15.07
N ASP A 182 -2.45 -11.67 -15.12
CA ASP A 182 -1.89 -13.00 -14.86
C ASP A 182 -2.16 -13.48 -13.42
N LEU A 183 -2.37 -12.56 -12.47
CA LEU A 183 -2.70 -12.89 -11.08
C LEU A 183 -4.19 -13.20 -10.84
N ARG A 184 -5.06 -12.83 -11.77
CA ARG A 184 -6.50 -13.06 -11.63
C ARG A 184 -6.87 -14.52 -11.30
N PRO A 185 -6.28 -15.56 -11.94
CA PRO A 185 -6.61 -16.96 -11.65
C PRO A 185 -6.23 -17.43 -10.25
N TYR A 186 -5.45 -16.63 -9.51
CA TYR A 186 -4.92 -16.94 -8.18
C TYR A 186 -5.72 -16.31 -7.05
N MET A 187 -6.64 -15.41 -7.37
CA MET A 187 -7.59 -14.78 -6.45
C MET A 187 -8.86 -15.65 -6.31
N ALA A 188 -9.72 -15.31 -5.36
CA ALA A 188 -11.04 -15.95 -5.23
C ALA A 188 -11.89 -15.74 -6.49
N ASP A 189 -12.74 -16.71 -6.86
CA ASP A 189 -13.60 -16.61 -8.06
C ASP A 189 -14.51 -15.37 -8.02
N ASN A 190 -14.93 -14.96 -6.83
CA ASN A 190 -15.75 -13.78 -6.59
C ASN A 190 -14.93 -12.55 -6.13
N TYR A 191 -13.63 -12.46 -6.49
CA TYR A 191 -12.72 -11.42 -5.99
C TYR A 191 -13.27 -9.98 -6.13
N MET A 192 -14.11 -9.71 -7.10
CA MET A 192 -14.81 -8.43 -7.27
C MET A 192 -15.79 -8.10 -6.11
N GLY A 193 -16.21 -9.10 -5.36
CA GLY A 193 -17.07 -8.94 -4.18
C GLY A 193 -16.33 -9.08 -2.85
N VAL A 194 -15.05 -9.47 -2.88
CA VAL A 194 -14.21 -9.60 -1.68
C VAL A 194 -13.80 -8.21 -1.23
N ASP A 195 -14.21 -7.82 -0.03
CA ASP A 195 -13.86 -6.55 0.57
C ASP A 195 -12.57 -6.63 1.40
N TYR A 196 -12.14 -5.48 1.90
CA TYR A 196 -10.90 -5.38 2.66
C TYR A 196 -10.86 -6.25 3.92
N THR A 197 -11.99 -6.34 4.62
CA THR A 197 -12.10 -7.20 5.82
C THR A 197 -12.09 -8.68 5.45
N ASP A 198 -12.75 -9.03 4.35
CA ASP A 198 -12.73 -10.39 3.80
C ASP A 198 -11.32 -10.81 3.40
N MET A 199 -10.55 -9.92 2.71
CA MET A 199 -9.14 -10.17 2.37
C MET A 199 -8.32 -10.56 3.60
N GLN A 200 -8.42 -9.78 4.67
CA GLN A 200 -7.71 -10.01 5.91
C GLN A 200 -8.12 -11.34 6.54
N THR A 201 -9.42 -11.65 6.52
CA THR A 201 -9.99 -12.89 7.07
C THR A 201 -9.51 -14.11 6.29
N LEU A 202 -9.58 -14.07 4.94
CA LEU A 202 -9.10 -15.15 4.07
C LEU A 202 -7.63 -15.50 4.37
N PHE A 203 -6.79 -14.48 4.52
CA PHE A 203 -5.37 -14.69 4.81
C PHE A 203 -5.14 -15.14 6.26
N ALA A 204 -5.75 -14.48 7.24
CA ALA A 204 -5.53 -14.75 8.66
C ALA A 204 -5.92 -16.18 9.06
N PHE A 205 -6.96 -16.74 8.45
CA PHE A 205 -7.44 -18.10 8.73
C PHE A 205 -6.97 -19.15 7.72
N GLY A 206 -5.94 -18.83 6.91
CA GLY A 206 -5.29 -19.79 6.03
C GLY A 206 -6.15 -20.26 4.86
N GLN A 207 -7.17 -19.50 4.47
CA GLN A 207 -7.95 -19.76 3.25
C GLN A 207 -7.23 -19.24 2.00
N ALA A 208 -6.22 -18.40 2.20
CA ALA A 208 -5.28 -17.96 1.17
C ALA A 208 -3.84 -18.00 1.70
N GLY A 209 -2.89 -18.33 0.81
CA GLY A 209 -1.48 -18.48 1.18
C GLY A 209 -0.70 -17.16 1.16
N MET A 210 -1.12 -16.19 0.34
CA MET A 210 -0.45 -14.91 0.18
C MET A 210 -1.46 -13.75 0.17
N LEU A 211 -0.96 -12.55 0.48
CA LEU A 211 -1.68 -11.27 0.41
C LEU A 211 -0.72 -10.19 -0.07
N VAL A 212 -0.99 -9.57 -1.21
CA VAL A 212 -0.27 -8.34 -1.60
C VAL A 212 -0.88 -7.18 -0.83
N GLY A 213 -0.14 -6.67 0.13
CA GLY A 213 -0.62 -5.66 1.06
C GLY A 213 0.51 -4.93 1.77
N GLY A 214 0.15 -4.02 2.64
CA GLY A 214 1.10 -3.20 3.36
C GLY A 214 1.51 -3.76 4.71
N SER A 215 2.64 -3.27 5.24
CA SER A 215 3.09 -3.57 6.60
C SER A 215 2.05 -3.18 7.67
N TYR A 216 1.09 -2.30 7.34
CA TYR A 216 -0.04 -1.93 8.18
C TYR A 216 -1.02 -3.09 8.44
N GLU A 217 -1.01 -4.14 7.63
CA GLU A 217 -1.85 -5.32 7.83
C GLU A 217 -1.47 -6.10 9.08
N LEU A 218 -0.17 -6.10 9.46
CA LEU A 218 0.37 -6.98 10.48
C LEU A 218 -0.34 -6.86 11.83
N GLY A 219 -0.70 -5.63 12.23
CA GLY A 219 -1.41 -5.41 13.49
C GLY A 219 -2.79 -6.06 13.50
N ASN A 220 -3.56 -5.89 12.41
CA ASN A 220 -4.91 -6.44 12.29
C ASN A 220 -4.89 -7.97 12.09
N LEU A 221 -3.98 -8.47 11.27
CA LEU A 221 -3.78 -9.91 11.10
C LEU A 221 -3.44 -10.61 12.42
N LYS A 222 -2.60 -9.98 13.26
CA LYS A 222 -2.26 -10.49 14.59
C LYS A 222 -3.43 -10.46 15.56
N ASN A 223 -4.34 -9.49 15.42
CA ASN A 223 -5.56 -9.45 16.23
C ASN A 223 -6.57 -10.52 15.78
N LEU A 224 -6.69 -10.80 14.46
CA LEU A 224 -7.57 -11.84 13.93
C LEU A 224 -7.06 -13.25 14.28
N ASN A 225 -5.76 -13.49 14.13
CA ASN A 225 -5.13 -14.77 14.43
C ASN A 225 -3.77 -14.54 15.10
N PRO A 226 -3.70 -14.60 16.44
CA PRO A 226 -2.45 -14.43 17.21
C PRO A 226 -1.34 -15.44 16.87
N ASP A 227 -1.69 -16.62 16.38
CA ASP A 227 -0.74 -17.69 16.05
C ASP A 227 -0.22 -17.61 14.61
N LEU A 228 -0.80 -16.76 13.76
CA LEU A 228 -0.39 -16.59 12.37
C LEU A 228 1.07 -16.11 12.29
N LYS A 229 1.91 -16.87 11.60
CA LYS A 229 3.27 -16.46 11.25
C LYS A 229 3.28 -15.87 9.86
N VAL A 230 3.62 -14.59 9.77
CA VAL A 230 3.66 -13.84 8.52
C VAL A 230 5.12 -13.59 8.12
N GLY A 231 5.48 -14.02 6.93
CA GLY A 231 6.69 -13.60 6.24
C GLY A 231 6.36 -12.57 5.16
N ALA A 232 7.38 -11.93 4.61
CA ALA A 232 7.21 -10.95 3.55
C ALA A 232 8.34 -11.01 2.52
N PHE A 233 8.02 -10.74 1.26
CA PHE A 233 9.00 -10.60 0.18
C PHE A 233 8.52 -9.59 -0.87
N ALA A 234 9.47 -8.97 -1.57
CA ALA A 234 9.18 -8.15 -2.74
C ALA A 234 8.79 -9.01 -3.93
N VAL A 235 7.85 -8.56 -4.76
CA VAL A 235 7.52 -9.27 -6.01
C VAL A 235 8.80 -9.38 -6.85
N PRO A 236 9.22 -10.60 -7.22
CA PRO A 236 10.43 -10.80 -8.00
C PRO A 236 10.25 -10.36 -9.46
N GLY A 237 11.35 -10.03 -10.11
CA GLY A 237 11.40 -9.80 -11.56
C GLY A 237 11.32 -11.09 -12.38
N ASP A 238 11.56 -10.97 -13.69
CA ASP A 238 11.48 -12.11 -14.60
C ASP A 238 12.64 -13.09 -14.42
N ALA A 239 13.84 -12.57 -14.09
CA ALA A 239 15.03 -13.38 -13.83
C ALA A 239 15.50 -13.26 -12.38
N ALA A 240 16.19 -14.29 -11.90
CA ALA A 240 16.81 -14.26 -10.57
C ALA A 240 17.87 -13.15 -10.51
N GLY A 241 17.77 -12.29 -9.49
CA GLY A 241 18.64 -11.14 -9.32
C GLY A 241 18.16 -9.86 -10.02
N ASP A 242 17.04 -9.89 -10.74
CA ASP A 242 16.40 -8.66 -11.20
C ASP A 242 16.02 -7.76 -10.04
N GLN A 243 16.05 -6.44 -10.27
CA GLN A 243 15.67 -5.47 -9.27
C GLN A 243 14.17 -5.58 -8.97
N SER A 244 13.86 -5.87 -7.73
CA SER A 244 12.49 -5.79 -7.19
C SER A 244 12.25 -4.42 -6.58
N CYS A 245 11.01 -3.93 -6.68
CA CYS A 245 10.63 -2.65 -6.13
C CYS A 245 9.60 -2.82 -5.01
N ILE A 246 9.87 -2.21 -3.88
CA ILE A 246 8.92 -2.12 -2.78
C ILE A 246 8.35 -0.70 -2.78
N SER A 247 7.05 -0.58 -2.97
CA SER A 247 6.36 0.69 -2.79
C SER A 247 6.24 1.01 -1.30
N TYR A 248 6.27 2.29 -0.96
CA TYR A 248 6.07 2.74 0.40
C TYR A 248 5.07 3.90 0.46
N TYR A 249 4.39 3.99 1.59
CA TYR A 249 3.49 5.07 1.96
C TYR A 249 3.99 5.74 3.23
N VAL A 250 3.76 7.03 3.34
CA VAL A 250 4.19 7.86 4.46
C VAL A 250 2.96 8.44 5.17
#